data_4683be3eab7566547d6c84d93452743a
#
_entry.id   4683be3eab7566547d6c84d93452743a
#
_cell.length_a   1.000
_cell.length_b   1.000
_cell.length_c   1.000
_cell.angle_alpha   90.00
_cell.angle_beta   90.00
_cell.angle_gamma   90.00
#
_symmetry.space_group_name_H-M   'P 1'
#
loop_
_entity.id
_entity.type
_entity.pdbx_description
1 polymer ?
#
loop_
_entity_poly.entity_id
_entity_poly.type
_entity_poly.pdbx_seq_one_letter_code
_entity_poly.pdbx_strand_id
1 'polypeptide(L)'
;MRIAPIHPGEILLAEFLEPLGVSQYRLAKDITVPARRINEVVHGKRAISADTALRLSRYFGTSERFWLNLQSRFDLETEKDRLGERLEKEVLRRAV
;
A
#
# COMPACT_ATOMS: atom_id res chain seq x y z
N MET A 1 1.18 -21.11 10.79
CA MET A 1 0.09 -20.12 10.68
C MET A 1 0.50 -19.02 9.71
N ARG A 2 -0.37 -18.68 8.81
CA ARG A 2 -0.08 -17.70 7.79
C ARG A 2 -0.59 -16.33 8.20
N ILE A 3 0.28 -15.33 8.13
CA ILE A 3 -0.10 -13.95 8.43
C ILE A 3 -0.67 -13.33 7.15
N ALA A 4 -1.84 -12.70 7.28
CA ALA A 4 -2.45 -11.99 6.15
C ALA A 4 -1.54 -10.85 5.67
N PRO A 5 -1.48 -10.59 4.37
CA PRO A 5 -0.71 -9.46 3.85
C PRO A 5 -1.19 -8.14 4.45
N ILE A 6 -0.24 -7.26 4.72
CA ILE A 6 -0.54 -5.96 5.33
C ILE A 6 -0.69 -4.92 4.22
N HIS A 7 -1.88 -4.32 4.13
CA HIS A 7 -2.14 -3.26 3.16
C HIS A 7 -1.41 -1.97 3.58
N PRO A 8 -0.83 -1.22 2.63
CA PRO A 8 -0.15 0.05 2.95
C PRO A 8 -1.01 1.04 3.74
N GLY A 9 -2.33 0.97 3.58
CA GLY A 9 -3.26 1.81 4.33
C GLY A 9 -3.19 1.59 5.83
N GLU A 10 -2.90 0.37 6.27
CA GLU A 10 -2.74 0.08 7.69
C GLU A 10 -1.47 0.74 8.24
N ILE A 11 -0.42 0.75 7.44
CA ILE A 11 0.84 1.41 7.82
C ILE A 11 0.63 2.93 7.87
N LEU A 12 -0.06 3.48 6.87
CA LEU A 12 -0.39 4.91 6.84
C LEU A 12 -1.13 5.32 8.12
N LEU A 13 -2.14 4.56 8.49
CA LEU A 13 -2.94 4.87 9.68
C LEU A 13 -2.16 4.69 10.96
N ALA A 14 -1.59 3.50 11.18
CA ALA A 14 -0.99 3.12 12.46
C ALA A 14 0.38 3.76 12.72
N GLU A 15 1.18 3.94 11.67
CA GLU A 15 2.56 4.41 11.83
C GLU A 15 2.74 5.90 11.56
N PHE A 16 1.78 6.54 10.89
CA PHE A 16 1.89 7.95 10.53
C PHE A 16 0.75 8.80 11.07
N LEU A 17 -0.49 8.50 10.69
CA LEU A 17 -1.60 9.36 11.07
C LEU A 17 -1.86 9.37 12.59
N GLU A 18 -1.96 8.20 13.18
CA GLU A 18 -2.24 8.11 14.62
C GLU A 18 -1.09 8.68 15.47
N PRO A 19 0.17 8.29 15.27
CA PRO A 19 1.26 8.84 16.07
C PRO A 19 1.44 10.36 15.92
N LEU A 20 1.18 10.90 14.73
CA LEU A 20 1.35 12.33 14.48
C LEU A 20 0.10 13.14 14.80
N GLY A 21 -1.00 12.49 15.15
CA GLY A 21 -2.26 13.18 15.42
C GLY A 21 -2.84 13.86 14.19
N VAL A 22 -2.59 13.32 12.99
CA VAL A 22 -3.10 13.86 11.74
C VAL A 22 -4.32 13.08 11.31
N SER A 23 -5.44 13.78 11.09
CA SER A 23 -6.66 13.13 10.60
C SER A 23 -6.56 12.83 9.11
N GLN A 24 -7.38 11.89 8.65
CA GLN A 24 -7.46 11.58 7.22
C GLN A 24 -7.88 12.81 6.41
N TYR A 25 -8.82 13.57 6.92
CA TYR A 25 -9.28 14.80 6.27
C TYR A 25 -8.14 15.82 6.15
N ARG A 26 -7.37 16.01 7.23
CA ARG A 26 -6.25 16.95 7.23
C ARG A 26 -5.17 16.51 6.24
N LEU A 27 -4.84 15.22 6.21
CA LEU A 27 -3.87 14.71 5.25
C LEU A 27 -4.32 14.99 3.83
N ALA A 28 -5.57 14.64 3.51
CA ALA A 28 -6.11 14.84 2.16
C ALA A 28 -6.02 16.30 1.75
N LYS A 29 -6.36 17.20 2.66
CA LYS A 29 -6.29 18.64 2.41
C LYS A 29 -4.85 19.08 2.17
N ASP A 30 -3.93 18.65 3.02
CA ASP A 30 -2.54 19.09 2.95
C ASP A 30 -1.82 18.57 1.71
N ILE A 31 -2.19 17.41 1.19
CA ILE A 31 -1.57 16.85 -0.03
C ILE A 31 -2.43 17.08 -1.28
N THR A 32 -3.54 17.77 -1.13
CA THR A 32 -4.43 18.17 -2.24
C THR A 32 -4.98 16.99 -3.02
N VAL A 33 -5.58 16.06 -2.30
CA VAL A 33 -6.33 14.95 -2.90
C VAL A 33 -7.73 14.88 -2.27
N PRO A 34 -8.71 14.26 -2.93
CA PRO A 34 -10.02 14.08 -2.31
C PRO A 34 -9.92 13.27 -1.03
N ALA A 35 -10.68 13.65 0.00
CA ALA A 35 -10.70 12.90 1.26
C ALA A 35 -11.06 11.43 1.04
N ARG A 36 -11.92 11.15 0.06
CA ARG A 36 -12.31 9.79 -0.31
C ARG A 36 -11.11 8.93 -0.69
N ARG A 37 -10.11 9.51 -1.39
CA ARG A 37 -8.91 8.76 -1.78
C ARG A 37 -8.19 8.23 -0.55
N ILE A 38 -7.97 9.08 0.45
CA ILE A 38 -7.28 8.70 1.68
C ILE A 38 -8.10 7.66 2.45
N ASN A 39 -9.41 7.89 2.56
CA ASN A 39 -10.30 6.95 3.24
C ASN A 39 -10.25 5.57 2.61
N GLU A 40 -10.29 5.49 1.28
CA GLU A 40 -10.23 4.22 0.56
C GLU A 40 -8.89 3.51 0.73
N VAL A 41 -7.80 4.28 0.75
CA VAL A 41 -6.47 3.71 1.00
C VAL A 41 -6.39 3.13 2.41
N VAL A 42 -6.82 3.90 3.41
CA VAL A 42 -6.79 3.47 4.81
C VAL A 42 -7.61 2.19 5.03
N HIS A 43 -8.72 2.06 4.33
CA HIS A 43 -9.59 0.88 4.45
C HIS A 43 -9.19 -0.27 3.51
N GLY A 44 -8.06 -0.16 2.83
CA GLY A 44 -7.57 -1.23 1.96
C GLY A 44 -8.34 -1.40 0.66
N LYS A 45 -9.15 -0.41 0.29
CA LYS A 45 -9.99 -0.46 -0.91
C LYS A 45 -9.37 0.18 -2.13
N ARG A 46 -8.24 0.85 -1.95
CA ARG A 46 -7.53 1.53 -3.03
C ARG A 46 -6.03 1.33 -2.86
N ALA A 47 -5.35 1.02 -3.94
CA ALA A 47 -3.90 0.90 -3.96
C ALA A 47 -3.26 2.29 -3.89
N ILE A 48 -2.02 2.33 -3.39
CA ILE A 48 -1.20 3.53 -3.44
C ILE A 48 -0.57 3.60 -4.83
N SER A 49 -1.00 4.59 -5.62
CA SER A 49 -0.43 4.86 -6.93
C SER A 49 0.85 5.67 -6.81
N ALA A 50 1.56 5.83 -7.92
CA ALA A 50 2.75 6.68 -7.96
C ALA A 50 2.43 8.11 -7.52
N ASP A 51 1.30 8.66 -7.98
CA ASP A 51 0.86 10.00 -7.58
C ASP A 51 0.71 10.09 -6.05
N THR A 52 -0.01 9.16 -5.46
CA THR A 52 -0.22 9.14 -4.00
C THR A 52 1.11 8.95 -3.26
N ALA A 53 1.97 8.06 -3.75
CA ALA A 53 3.27 7.81 -3.13
C ALA A 53 4.14 9.08 -3.12
N LEU A 54 4.17 9.81 -4.22
CA LEU A 54 4.94 11.06 -4.31
C LEU A 54 4.41 12.10 -3.34
N ARG A 55 3.10 12.24 -3.23
CA ARG A 55 2.48 13.21 -2.32
C ARG A 55 2.71 12.85 -0.86
N LEU A 56 2.57 11.57 -0.50
CA LEU A 56 2.82 11.10 0.85
C LEU A 56 4.29 11.25 1.25
N SER A 57 5.20 10.91 0.33
CA SER A 57 6.63 11.00 0.61
C SER A 57 7.05 12.45 0.87
N ARG A 58 6.51 13.39 0.11
CA ARG A 58 6.80 14.81 0.33
C ARG A 58 6.25 15.29 1.67
N TYR A 59 5.03 14.86 2.00
CA TYR A 59 4.38 15.29 3.23
C TYR A 59 5.08 14.74 4.48
N PHE A 60 5.41 13.46 4.48
CA PHE A 60 5.99 12.78 5.65
C PHE A 60 7.51 12.72 5.64
N GLY A 61 8.16 13.09 4.55
CA GLY A 61 9.61 13.04 4.46
C GLY A 61 10.20 11.65 4.25
N THR A 62 9.38 10.71 3.75
CA THR A 62 9.87 9.38 3.39
C THR A 62 10.37 9.39 1.95
N SER A 63 11.03 8.30 1.52
CA SER A 63 11.30 8.12 0.10
C SER A 63 10.00 7.77 -0.63
N GLU A 64 9.95 8.06 -1.92
CA GLU A 64 8.81 7.69 -2.75
C GLU A 64 8.68 6.17 -2.88
N ARG A 65 9.82 5.47 -2.90
CA ARG A 65 9.88 4.02 -2.93
C ARG A 65 9.30 3.35 -1.70
N PHE A 66 9.36 4.01 -0.56
CA PHE A 66 8.81 3.46 0.67
C PHE A 66 7.35 3.03 0.48
N TRP A 67 6.52 3.93 -0.05
CA TRP A 67 5.10 3.66 -0.23
C TRP A 67 4.82 2.64 -1.34
N LEU A 68 5.56 2.74 -2.45
CA LEU A 68 5.40 1.81 -3.56
C LEU A 68 5.92 0.41 -3.21
N ASN A 69 6.96 0.33 -2.38
CA ASN A 69 7.45 -0.96 -1.92
C ASN A 69 6.44 -1.66 -1.01
N LEU A 70 5.75 -0.90 -0.15
CA LEU A 70 4.68 -1.46 0.68
C LEU A 70 3.55 -2.00 -0.18
N GLN A 71 3.15 -1.25 -1.19
CA GLN A 71 2.09 -1.66 -2.11
C GLN A 71 2.49 -2.89 -2.91
N SER A 72 3.70 -2.88 -3.45
CA SER A 72 4.22 -3.99 -4.24
C SER A 72 4.29 -5.28 -3.42
N ARG A 73 4.75 -5.17 -2.19
CA ARG A 73 4.82 -6.32 -1.28
C ARG A 73 3.43 -6.88 -1.00
N PHE A 74 2.47 -6.00 -0.71
CA PHE A 74 1.09 -6.40 -0.49
C PHE A 74 0.52 -7.12 -1.71
N ASP A 75 0.73 -6.55 -2.89
CA ASP A 75 0.21 -7.11 -4.14
C ASP A 75 0.82 -8.50 -4.42
N LEU A 76 2.13 -8.64 -4.25
CA LEU A 76 2.81 -9.91 -4.48
C LEU A 76 2.36 -10.98 -3.49
N GLU A 77 2.27 -10.66 -2.21
CA GLU A 77 1.82 -11.62 -1.20
C GLU A 77 0.39 -12.04 -1.44
N THR A 78 -0.48 -11.08 -1.80
CA THR A 78 -1.88 -11.36 -2.09
C THR A 78 -2.03 -12.29 -3.30
N GLU A 79 -1.28 -12.01 -4.39
CA GLU A 79 -1.32 -12.84 -5.58
C GLU A 79 -0.73 -14.23 -5.34
N LYS A 80 0.34 -14.34 -4.57
CA LYS A 80 0.90 -15.64 -4.21
C LYS A 80 -0.12 -16.49 -3.47
N ASP A 81 -0.87 -15.88 -2.56
CA ASP A 81 -1.92 -16.59 -1.83
C ASP A 81 -3.05 -17.03 -2.76
N ARG A 82 -3.44 -16.15 -3.69
CA ARG A 82 -4.52 -16.45 -4.63
C ARG A 82 -4.11 -17.54 -5.62
N LEU A 83 -2.89 -17.48 -6.14
CA LEU A 83 -2.40 -18.47 -7.10
C LEU A 83 -2.12 -19.83 -6.44
N GLY A 84 -1.58 -19.79 -5.22
CA GLY A 84 -1.25 -21.03 -4.51
C GLY A 84 -0.35 -21.92 -5.35
N GLU A 85 -0.77 -23.18 -5.50
CA GLU A 85 -0.01 -24.16 -6.29
C GLU A 85 -0.12 -23.95 -7.80
N ARG A 86 -1.06 -23.12 -8.25
CA ARG A 86 -1.27 -22.92 -9.68
C ARG A 86 -0.04 -22.38 -10.39
N LEU A 87 0.75 -21.54 -9.70
CA LEU A 87 1.94 -20.95 -10.31
C LEU A 87 2.92 -22.03 -10.74
N GLU A 88 3.14 -23.05 -9.91
CA GLU A 88 4.02 -24.17 -10.24
C GLU A 88 3.44 -25.06 -11.33
N LYS A 89 2.12 -25.22 -11.32
CA LYS A 89 1.42 -26.09 -12.28
C LYS A 89 1.26 -25.44 -13.65
N GLU A 90 1.04 -24.15 -13.68
CA GLU A 90 0.71 -23.44 -14.94
C GLU A 90 1.92 -22.82 -15.61
N VAL A 91 2.99 -22.56 -14.88
CA VAL A 91 4.18 -21.92 -15.44
C VAL A 91 5.38 -22.84 -15.38
N LEU A 92 5.84 -23.26 -16.54
CA LEU A 92 7.03 -24.09 -16.65
C LEU A 92 8.26 -23.19 -16.53
N ARG A 93 9.26 -23.69 -15.81
CA ARG A 93 10.55 -23.03 -15.78
C ARG A 93 11.24 -23.25 -17.12
N ARG A 94 11.75 -22.18 -17.71
CA ARG A 94 12.52 -22.31 -18.93
C ARG A 94 13.86 -22.98 -18.63
N ALA A 95 14.19 -24.02 -19.39
CA ALA A 95 15.50 -24.66 -19.31
C ALA A 95 16.55 -23.70 -19.90
N VAL A 96 17.70 -23.58 -19.23
CA VAL A 96 18.78 -22.70 -19.65
C VAL A 96 19.79 -23.46 -20.47
#